data_325fd4d2f99ae809b9406366537790a0
#
_entry.id   325fd4d2f99ae809b9406366537790a0
#
_cell.length_a   1.000
_cell.length_b   1.000
_cell.length_c   1.000
_cell.angle_alpha   90.00
_cell.angle_beta   90.00
_cell.angle_gamma   90.00
#
_symmetry.space_group_name_H-M   'P 1'
#
loop_
_entity.id
_entity.type
_entity.pdbx_description
1 polymer ?
#
loop_
_entity_poly.entity_id
_entity_poly.type
_entity_poly.pdbx_seq_one_letter_code
_entity_poly.pdbx_strand_id
1 'polypeptide(L)'
;MRHFYLLFLLSFNVIFSQTDFVDDKYLEDQIYFGLNYNSLTNTPLNFKQNKFSNSLNFGFIRDMPLNKRRNFGLGLGLGLSFSSVNSNMVFSQNDELFTVNLVENNSFLKNKLNTTKIEVPFEIRWRTSTPTSYKFWRTYIGIKTSYVLRSNYKYQNSNYKYSTHNLPLKKFQTGLTVSAGNNTWNLNLYLGLDSIFNNDFVRLNSDYESLRELNLGLIFYIL
;
A
#
# COMPACT_ATOMS: atom_id res chain seq x y z
N MET A 1 14.76 -9.49 34.67
CA MET A 1 13.48 -8.98 34.15
C MET A 1 12.99 -7.71 34.84
N ARG A 2 13.17 -7.55 36.15
CA ARG A 2 12.68 -6.36 36.91
C ARG A 2 13.34 -5.02 36.51
N HIS A 3 14.57 -5.03 35.98
CA HIS A 3 15.29 -3.83 35.54
C HIS A 3 14.94 -3.40 34.10
N PHE A 4 14.37 -4.28 33.29
CA PHE A 4 13.95 -3.99 31.93
C PHE A 4 12.68 -3.11 31.89
N TYR A 5 11.75 -3.32 32.83
CA TYR A 5 10.55 -2.49 32.98
C TYR A 5 10.86 -1.07 33.49
N LEU A 6 11.93 -0.92 34.28
CA LEU A 6 12.37 0.39 34.78
C LEU A 6 12.96 1.26 33.66
N LEU A 7 13.71 0.65 32.74
CA LEU A 7 14.24 1.34 31.54
C LEU A 7 13.12 1.76 30.57
N PHE A 8 12.09 0.93 30.42
CA PHE A 8 10.93 1.24 29.60
C PHE A 8 10.08 2.40 30.19
N LEU A 9 9.93 2.46 31.50
CA LEU A 9 9.24 3.56 32.21
C LEU A 9 10.01 4.88 32.15
N LEU A 10 11.33 4.85 32.16
CA LEU A 10 12.17 6.06 32.05
C LEU A 10 12.14 6.66 30.63
N SER A 11 11.96 5.84 29.58
CA SER A 11 11.85 6.34 28.20
C SER A 11 10.54 7.09 27.91
N PHE A 12 9.51 6.89 28.73
CA PHE A 12 8.22 7.58 28.55
C PHE A 12 8.20 9.04 29.04
N ASN A 13 9.15 9.43 29.90
CA ASN A 13 9.17 10.79 30.48
C ASN A 13 9.91 11.84 29.62
N VAL A 14 10.55 11.46 28.52
CA VAL A 14 11.30 12.37 27.64
C VAL A 14 10.40 13.08 26.62
N ILE A 15 9.11 12.66 26.50
CA ILE A 15 8.20 13.11 25.44
C ILE A 15 7.47 14.43 25.78
N PHE A 16 7.57 14.96 27.01
CA PHE A 16 6.75 16.10 27.46
C PHE A 16 7.44 17.46 27.55
N SER A 17 8.62 17.63 26.94
CA SER A 17 9.27 18.96 26.89
C SER A 17 9.18 19.54 25.47
N GLN A 18 7.98 19.87 25.02
CA GLN A 18 7.79 20.75 23.87
C GLN A 18 7.55 22.17 24.40
N THR A 19 8.55 23.02 24.29
CA THR A 19 8.39 24.45 24.45
C THR A 19 7.62 25.00 23.24
N ASP A 20 6.61 25.84 23.49
CA ASP A 20 5.79 26.52 22.46
C ASP A 20 6.60 27.58 21.66
N PHE A 21 7.68 27.14 21.00
CA PHE A 21 8.34 27.99 20.02
C PHE A 21 7.62 27.82 18.69
N VAL A 22 6.93 28.86 18.22
CA VAL A 22 6.39 28.93 16.87
C VAL A 22 7.55 28.97 15.90
N ASP A 23 7.84 27.84 15.26
CA ASP A 23 8.87 27.72 14.23
C ASP A 23 8.25 28.04 12.85
N ASP A 24 8.53 29.22 12.32
CA ASP A 24 8.12 29.64 10.97
C ASP A 24 8.74 28.76 9.88
N LYS A 25 9.74 27.94 10.21
CA LYS A 25 10.41 27.00 9.30
C LYS A 25 9.97 25.56 9.52
N TYR A 26 8.80 25.34 10.14
CA TYR A 26 8.28 23.99 10.38
C TYR A 26 8.23 23.13 9.12
N LEU A 27 8.53 21.85 9.28
CA LEU A 27 8.37 20.82 8.26
C LEU A 27 7.24 19.90 8.70
N GLU A 28 6.47 19.39 7.74
CA GLU A 28 5.45 18.40 8.02
C GLU A 28 5.91 17.02 7.57
N ASP A 29 7.06 16.61 8.09
CA ASP A 29 7.51 15.23 7.95
C ASP A 29 6.48 14.31 8.62
N GLN A 30 6.11 13.24 7.94
CA GLN A 30 4.97 12.43 8.37
C GLN A 30 5.31 10.95 8.36
N ILE A 31 4.90 10.30 9.44
CA ILE A 31 4.70 8.86 9.42
C ILE A 31 3.29 8.61 8.88
N TYR A 32 3.13 7.73 7.91
CA TYR A 32 1.82 7.36 7.40
C TYR A 32 1.48 5.91 7.69
N PHE A 33 0.19 5.68 7.89
CA PHE A 33 -0.40 4.37 8.02
C PHE A 33 -1.67 4.29 7.18
N GLY A 34 -1.75 3.33 6.26
CA GLY A 34 -2.88 3.17 5.35
C GLY A 34 -3.57 1.82 5.50
N LEU A 35 -4.89 1.86 5.44
CA LEU A 35 -5.79 0.71 5.39
C LEU A 35 -6.64 0.81 4.14
N ASN A 36 -6.48 -0.11 3.20
CA ASN A 36 -7.21 -0.04 1.95
C ASN A 36 -7.94 -1.34 1.63
N TYR A 37 -9.08 -1.21 0.97
CA TYR A 37 -9.68 -2.26 0.18
C TYR A 37 -8.91 -2.38 -1.14
N ASN A 38 -8.55 -3.60 -1.51
CA ASN A 38 -7.73 -3.89 -2.67
C ASN A 38 -8.59 -4.56 -3.75
N SER A 39 -8.70 -3.93 -4.90
CA SER A 39 -9.42 -4.44 -6.06
C SER A 39 -8.47 -4.59 -7.24
N LEU A 40 -8.83 -5.48 -8.16
CA LEU A 40 -8.16 -5.62 -9.45
C LEU A 40 -9.08 -5.10 -10.54
N THR A 41 -8.51 -4.33 -11.48
CA THR A 41 -9.20 -3.77 -12.64
C THR A 41 -8.70 -4.39 -13.94
N ASN A 42 -9.44 -4.20 -15.04
CA ASN A 42 -9.18 -4.81 -16.34
C ASN A 42 -9.04 -6.33 -16.25
N THR A 43 -9.97 -6.93 -15.54
CA THR A 43 -10.00 -8.35 -15.24
C THR A 43 -10.56 -9.15 -16.41
N PRO A 44 -10.12 -10.41 -16.62
CA PRO A 44 -10.70 -11.29 -17.63
C PRO A 44 -12.17 -11.62 -17.32
N LEU A 45 -12.87 -12.15 -18.34
CA LEU A 45 -14.25 -12.61 -18.16
C LEU A 45 -14.33 -13.67 -17.06
N ASN A 46 -15.41 -13.63 -16.26
CA ASN A 46 -15.66 -14.54 -15.13
C ASN A 46 -14.68 -14.41 -13.95
N PHE A 47 -13.79 -13.42 -13.95
CA PHE A 47 -13.00 -13.08 -12.76
C PHE A 47 -13.92 -12.58 -11.66
N LYS A 48 -13.66 -13.03 -10.41
CA LYS A 48 -14.41 -12.61 -9.22
C LYS A 48 -13.48 -12.44 -8.02
N GLN A 49 -13.63 -11.33 -7.31
CA GLN A 49 -13.09 -11.12 -5.96
C GLN A 49 -14.22 -11.38 -4.97
N ASN A 50 -14.26 -12.55 -4.37
CA ASN A 50 -15.38 -13.08 -3.61
C ASN A 50 -15.24 -12.94 -2.09
N LYS A 51 -14.09 -12.44 -1.61
CA LYS A 51 -13.81 -12.19 -0.20
C LYS A 51 -13.11 -10.85 -0.06
N PHE A 52 -13.15 -10.31 1.16
CA PHE A 52 -12.51 -9.04 1.48
C PHE A 52 -11.00 -9.11 1.19
N SER A 53 -10.58 -8.28 0.25
CA SER A 53 -9.19 -8.08 -0.13
C SER A 53 -8.72 -6.76 0.45
N ASN A 54 -7.54 -6.75 1.07
CA ASN A 54 -7.06 -5.57 1.80
C ASN A 54 -5.57 -5.36 1.62
N SER A 55 -5.14 -4.13 1.88
CA SER A 55 -3.73 -3.80 2.05
C SER A 55 -3.50 -2.90 3.26
N LEU A 56 -2.33 -3.12 3.87
CA LEU A 56 -1.76 -2.31 4.94
C LEU A 56 -0.50 -1.67 4.41
N ASN A 57 -0.37 -0.36 4.55
CA ASN A 57 0.86 0.34 4.23
C ASN A 57 1.29 1.24 5.39
N PHE A 58 2.57 1.34 5.59
CA PHE A 58 3.15 2.29 6.53
C PHE A 58 4.53 2.73 6.06
N GLY A 59 4.91 3.93 6.43
CA GLY A 59 6.19 4.50 6.05
C GLY A 59 6.35 5.91 6.54
N PHE A 60 7.39 6.54 6.02
CA PHE A 60 7.77 7.91 6.32
C PHE A 60 7.84 8.72 5.03
N ILE A 61 7.37 9.97 5.08
CA ILE A 61 7.47 10.93 3.99
C ILE A 61 8.13 12.20 4.50
N ARG A 62 9.24 12.57 3.87
CA ARG A 62 9.91 13.84 4.04
C ARG A 62 9.17 14.93 3.31
N ASP A 63 8.85 16.02 3.99
CA ASP A 63 8.19 17.18 3.44
C ASP A 63 9.20 18.25 2.98
N MET A 64 9.03 18.74 1.77
CA MET A 64 9.88 19.78 1.16
C MET A 64 8.99 20.95 0.71
N PRO A 65 8.79 21.97 1.56
CA PRO A 65 7.96 23.13 1.23
C PRO A 65 8.55 23.92 0.04
N LEU A 66 7.71 24.27 -0.91
CA LEU A 66 8.12 25.05 -2.11
C LEU A 66 7.87 26.55 -1.97
N ASN A 67 7.04 26.97 -1.01
CA ASN A 67 6.73 28.39 -0.83
C ASN A 67 6.87 28.84 0.64
N LYS A 68 6.96 30.16 0.82
CA LYS A 68 7.10 30.78 2.15
C LYS A 68 5.93 30.48 3.10
N ARG A 69 4.71 30.33 2.55
CA ARG A 69 3.52 29.98 3.34
C ARG A 69 3.46 28.50 3.71
N ARG A 70 4.34 27.66 3.16
CA ARG A 70 4.45 26.22 3.38
C ARG A 70 3.17 25.42 3.14
N ASN A 71 2.20 26.04 2.41
CA ASN A 71 0.96 25.39 2.03
C ASN A 71 1.07 24.56 0.74
N PHE A 72 2.22 24.65 0.05
CA PHE A 72 2.53 23.87 -1.14
C PHE A 72 3.94 23.27 -1.03
N GLY A 73 4.07 21.97 -1.29
CA GLY A 73 5.33 21.26 -1.12
C GLY A 73 5.42 20.01 -1.97
N LEU A 74 6.56 19.37 -1.89
CA LEU A 74 6.81 18.03 -2.41
C LEU A 74 7.00 17.06 -1.23
N GLY A 75 6.59 15.82 -1.40
CA GLY A 75 6.83 14.74 -0.47
C GLY A 75 7.60 13.61 -1.15
N LEU A 76 8.66 13.14 -0.52
CA LEU A 76 9.37 11.93 -0.95
C LEU A 76 9.45 10.99 0.25
N GLY A 77 9.04 9.75 0.04
CA GLY A 77 8.95 8.79 1.13
C GLY A 77 9.52 7.43 0.86
N LEU A 78 9.53 6.64 1.90
CA LEU A 78 9.86 5.22 1.88
C LEU A 78 8.90 4.48 2.82
N GLY A 79 8.36 3.35 2.35
CA GLY A 79 7.44 2.55 3.15
C GLY A 79 7.40 1.10 2.78
N LEU A 80 6.55 0.37 3.49
CA LEU A 80 6.23 -1.03 3.27
C LEU A 80 4.74 -1.19 3.05
N SER A 81 4.40 -2.11 2.17
CA SER A 81 3.02 -2.51 1.90
C SER A 81 2.86 -4.02 2.00
N PHE A 82 1.79 -4.42 2.65
CA PHE A 82 1.36 -5.81 2.77
C PHE A 82 -0.03 -5.91 2.18
N SER A 83 -0.18 -6.65 1.11
CA SER A 83 -1.47 -6.80 0.46
C SER A 83 -1.93 -8.26 0.41
N SER A 84 -3.22 -8.41 0.36
CA SER A 84 -3.91 -9.69 0.34
C SER A 84 -5.10 -9.60 -0.61
N VAL A 85 -5.02 -10.30 -1.73
CA VAL A 85 -6.07 -10.38 -2.74
C VAL A 85 -6.70 -11.77 -2.70
N ASN A 86 -8.01 -11.81 -2.49
CA ASN A 86 -8.82 -13.03 -2.56
C ASN A 86 -9.60 -13.01 -3.88
N SER A 87 -9.42 -14.03 -4.71
CA SER A 87 -10.07 -14.12 -6.01
C SER A 87 -10.31 -15.59 -6.42
N ASN A 88 -10.97 -15.78 -7.53
CA ASN A 88 -11.16 -17.11 -8.12
C ASN A 88 -10.03 -17.53 -9.08
N MET A 89 -8.90 -16.80 -9.13
CA MET A 89 -7.71 -17.20 -9.89
C MET A 89 -6.97 -18.31 -9.15
N VAL A 90 -6.78 -19.45 -9.79
CA VAL A 90 -5.96 -20.56 -9.27
C VAL A 90 -4.67 -20.64 -10.05
N PHE A 91 -3.56 -20.47 -9.36
CA PHE A 91 -2.22 -20.60 -9.93
C PHE A 91 -1.74 -22.04 -9.77
N SER A 92 -1.28 -22.62 -10.86
CA SER A 92 -0.63 -23.92 -10.90
C SER A 92 0.77 -23.74 -11.47
N GLN A 93 1.72 -24.46 -10.92
CA GLN A 93 3.11 -24.44 -11.37
C GLN A 93 3.47 -25.84 -11.88
N ASN A 94 3.85 -25.93 -13.15
CA ASN A 94 4.41 -27.12 -13.76
C ASN A 94 5.84 -26.77 -14.18
N ASP A 95 6.81 -27.43 -13.56
CA ASP A 95 8.24 -27.11 -13.66
C ASP A 95 8.48 -25.61 -13.34
N GLU A 96 8.93 -24.82 -14.29
CA GLU A 96 9.19 -23.39 -14.14
C GLU A 96 8.04 -22.50 -14.63
N LEU A 97 7.01 -23.10 -15.25
CA LEU A 97 5.91 -22.35 -15.87
C LEU A 97 4.72 -22.21 -14.93
N PHE A 98 4.24 -21.00 -14.78
CA PHE A 98 2.99 -20.70 -14.09
C PHE A 98 1.84 -20.61 -15.08
N THR A 99 0.76 -21.31 -14.78
CA THR A 99 -0.52 -21.17 -15.45
C THR A 99 -1.57 -20.68 -14.47
N VAL A 100 -2.59 -19.99 -14.98
CA VAL A 100 -3.71 -19.50 -14.19
C VAL A 100 -5.02 -19.96 -14.80
N ASN A 101 -5.91 -20.43 -13.95
CA ASN A 101 -7.26 -20.83 -14.31
C ASN A 101 -8.27 -20.13 -13.41
N LEU A 102 -9.43 -19.78 -13.94
CA LEU A 102 -10.54 -19.29 -13.14
C LEU A 102 -11.42 -20.46 -12.71
N VAL A 103 -11.74 -20.53 -11.44
CA VAL A 103 -12.59 -21.58 -10.87
C VAL A 103 -13.88 -20.98 -10.33
N GLU A 104 -14.90 -21.82 -10.13
CA GLU A 104 -16.15 -21.38 -9.49
C GLU A 104 -15.92 -21.01 -8.02
N ASN A 105 -16.60 -19.98 -7.55
CA ASN A 105 -16.44 -19.46 -6.21
C ASN A 105 -16.71 -20.46 -5.07
N ASN A 106 -17.53 -21.45 -5.33
CA ASN A 106 -17.93 -22.46 -4.34
C ASN A 106 -16.97 -23.68 -4.32
N SER A 107 -15.98 -23.72 -5.22
CA SER A 107 -15.04 -24.85 -5.33
C SER A 107 -13.87 -24.81 -4.38
N PHE A 108 -13.69 -23.71 -3.60
CA PHE A 108 -12.57 -23.56 -2.71
C PHE A 108 -12.94 -22.88 -1.37
N LEU A 109 -12.21 -23.23 -0.32
CA LEU A 109 -12.32 -22.63 1.01
C LEU A 109 -11.43 -21.39 1.13
N LYS A 110 -10.25 -21.42 0.48
CA LYS A 110 -9.26 -20.35 0.51
C LYS A 110 -8.56 -20.24 -0.84
N ASN A 111 -8.51 -19.01 -1.35
CA ASN A 111 -7.76 -18.69 -2.57
C ASN A 111 -7.23 -17.26 -2.44
N LYS A 112 -5.94 -17.12 -2.15
CA LYS A 112 -5.39 -15.89 -1.63
C LYS A 112 -3.98 -15.65 -2.14
N LEU A 113 -3.76 -14.50 -2.75
CA LEU A 113 -2.45 -13.96 -3.10
C LEU A 113 -2.03 -12.90 -2.09
N ASN A 114 -0.91 -13.12 -1.41
CA ASN A 114 -0.30 -12.12 -0.53
C ASN A 114 0.96 -11.57 -1.17
N THR A 115 1.16 -10.27 -1.06
CA THR A 115 2.39 -9.60 -1.52
C THR A 115 2.95 -8.69 -0.44
N THR A 116 4.28 -8.60 -0.41
CA THR A 116 5.02 -7.62 0.40
C THR A 116 5.85 -6.77 -0.55
N LYS A 117 5.71 -5.44 -0.44
CA LYS A 117 6.37 -4.48 -1.32
C LYS A 117 7.09 -3.42 -0.49
N ILE A 118 8.22 -2.91 -1.00
CA ILE A 118 8.75 -1.61 -0.61
C ILE A 118 8.07 -0.57 -1.50
N GLU A 119 7.68 0.57 -0.93
CA GLU A 119 7.02 1.65 -1.65
C GLU A 119 7.84 2.94 -1.54
N VAL A 120 7.95 3.66 -2.65
CA VAL A 120 8.57 4.98 -2.74
C VAL A 120 7.52 5.94 -3.29
N PRO A 121 6.75 6.62 -2.45
CA PRO A 121 5.82 7.67 -2.86
C PRO A 121 6.58 8.96 -3.17
N PHE A 122 6.20 9.63 -4.26
CA PHE A 122 6.58 10.99 -4.61
C PHE A 122 5.30 11.79 -4.84
N GLU A 123 5.07 12.84 -4.03
CA GLU A 123 3.80 13.55 -3.93
C GLU A 123 3.98 15.06 -4.12
N ILE A 124 3.06 15.67 -4.84
CA ILE A 124 2.76 17.09 -4.79
C ILE A 124 1.74 17.29 -3.67
N ARG A 125 2.04 18.17 -2.73
CA ARG A 125 1.32 18.33 -1.49
C ARG A 125 0.75 19.73 -1.37
N TRP A 126 -0.57 19.81 -1.21
CA TRP A 126 -1.27 21.04 -0.88
C TRP A 126 -1.96 20.92 0.46
N ARG A 127 -1.87 21.98 1.28
CA ARG A 127 -2.45 21.99 2.62
C ARG A 127 -2.80 23.40 3.08
N THR A 128 -3.73 23.49 4.01
CA THR A 128 -4.13 24.77 4.65
C THR A 128 -3.50 24.95 6.03
N SER A 129 -2.38 24.28 6.33
CA SER A 129 -1.67 24.36 7.61
C SER A 129 -1.09 25.75 7.86
N THR A 130 -0.98 26.08 9.14
CA THR A 130 -0.27 27.26 9.67
C THR A 130 0.65 26.83 10.79
N PRO A 131 1.67 27.61 11.17
CA PRO A 131 2.58 27.26 12.27
C PRO A 131 1.88 26.96 13.61
N THR A 132 0.67 27.46 13.79
CA THR A 132 -0.11 27.33 15.04
C THR A 132 -1.31 26.40 14.94
N SER A 133 -1.63 25.88 13.75
CA SER A 133 -2.82 25.04 13.53
C SER A 133 -2.44 23.68 13.00
N TYR A 134 -2.72 22.64 13.78
CA TYR A 134 -2.54 21.24 13.39
C TYR A 134 -3.78 20.63 12.73
N LYS A 135 -4.92 21.35 12.74
CA LYS A 135 -6.17 20.91 12.10
C LYS A 135 -6.38 21.63 10.78
N PHE A 136 -6.07 20.97 9.68
CA PHE A 136 -6.10 21.57 8.36
C PHE A 136 -6.51 20.57 7.28
N TRP A 137 -6.99 21.10 6.15
CA TRP A 137 -7.23 20.31 4.97
C TRP A 137 -5.95 20.05 4.21
N ARG A 138 -5.85 18.84 3.68
CA ARG A 138 -4.73 18.45 2.82
C ARG A 138 -5.22 17.68 1.60
N THR A 139 -4.51 17.86 0.48
CA THR A 139 -4.68 17.09 -0.74
C THR A 139 -3.31 16.80 -1.31
N TYR A 140 -2.99 15.53 -1.48
CA TYR A 140 -1.72 15.07 -2.01
C TYR A 140 -1.99 14.23 -3.24
N ILE A 141 -1.24 14.51 -4.31
CA ILE A 141 -1.34 13.80 -5.59
C ILE A 141 0.08 13.41 -5.99
N GLY A 142 0.27 12.16 -6.38
CA GLY A 142 1.62 11.72 -6.69
C GLY A 142 1.70 10.42 -7.48
N ILE A 143 2.94 9.99 -7.62
CA ILE A 143 3.31 8.70 -8.19
C ILE A 143 3.91 7.87 -7.07
N LYS A 144 3.53 6.61 -7.02
CA LYS A 144 4.09 5.64 -6.09
C LYS A 144 4.69 4.49 -6.87
N THR A 145 5.99 4.32 -6.75
CA THR A 145 6.71 3.17 -7.30
C THR A 145 6.94 2.14 -6.20
N SER A 146 6.71 0.89 -6.50
CA SER A 146 6.81 -0.21 -5.55
C SER A 146 7.71 -1.31 -6.09
N TYR A 147 8.50 -1.93 -5.23
CA TYR A 147 9.28 -3.12 -5.52
C TYR A 147 8.72 -4.32 -4.77
N VAL A 148 8.34 -5.37 -5.49
CA VAL A 148 7.80 -6.61 -4.93
C VAL A 148 8.92 -7.43 -4.33
N LEU A 149 9.00 -7.46 -2.99
CA LEU A 149 9.96 -8.27 -2.23
C LEU A 149 9.58 -9.74 -2.24
N ARG A 150 8.30 -10.02 -2.00
CA ARG A 150 7.80 -11.38 -1.82
C ARG A 150 6.37 -11.50 -2.30
N SER A 151 6.05 -12.63 -2.92
CA SER A 151 4.69 -13.08 -3.18
C SER A 151 4.48 -14.48 -2.60
N ASN A 152 3.29 -14.73 -2.09
CA ASN A 152 2.90 -16.02 -1.52
C ASN A 152 1.44 -16.30 -1.88
N TYR A 153 1.23 -17.38 -2.59
CA TYR A 153 -0.08 -17.86 -2.98
C TYR A 153 -0.50 -19.03 -2.11
N LYS A 154 -1.76 -19.03 -1.68
CA LYS A 154 -2.36 -20.10 -0.87
C LYS A 154 -3.71 -20.47 -1.45
N TYR A 155 -3.86 -21.72 -1.78
CA TYR A 155 -5.11 -22.34 -2.20
C TYR A 155 -5.47 -23.49 -1.27
N GLN A 156 -6.77 -23.63 -0.99
CA GLN A 156 -7.31 -24.73 -0.21
C GLN A 156 -8.72 -25.04 -0.70
N ASN A 157 -8.98 -26.29 -1.00
CA ASN A 157 -10.31 -26.84 -1.17
C ASN A 157 -10.59 -27.92 -0.10
N SER A 158 -11.67 -28.68 -0.25
CA SER A 158 -12.03 -29.75 0.71
C SER A 158 -11.02 -30.91 0.73
N ASN A 159 -10.30 -31.13 -0.38
CA ASN A 159 -9.48 -32.34 -0.58
C ASN A 159 -7.98 -32.07 -0.39
N TYR A 160 -7.49 -30.88 -0.73
CA TYR A 160 -6.06 -30.57 -0.67
C TYR A 160 -5.77 -29.10 -0.36
N LYS A 161 -4.53 -28.86 0.10
CA LYS A 161 -3.94 -27.53 0.31
C LYS A 161 -2.72 -27.38 -0.58
N TYR A 162 -2.60 -26.22 -1.21
CA TYR A 162 -1.46 -25.88 -2.04
C TYR A 162 -0.95 -24.50 -1.67
N SER A 163 0.36 -24.32 -1.65
CA SER A 163 0.98 -23.01 -1.51
C SER A 163 2.24 -22.93 -2.35
N THR A 164 2.43 -21.81 -3.01
CA THR A 164 3.63 -21.50 -3.76
C THR A 164 4.10 -20.09 -3.48
N HIS A 165 5.37 -19.85 -3.73
CA HIS A 165 6.03 -18.58 -3.52
C HIS A 165 6.56 -18.04 -4.86
N ASN A 166 6.96 -16.78 -4.87
CA ASN A 166 7.61 -16.16 -6.03
C ASN A 166 6.79 -16.25 -7.32
N LEU A 167 5.48 -15.93 -7.21
CA LEU A 167 4.63 -15.83 -8.40
C LEU A 167 5.25 -14.89 -9.43
N PRO A 168 4.90 -15.04 -10.71
CA PRO A 168 5.45 -14.28 -11.83
C PRO A 168 4.91 -12.83 -11.85
N LEU A 169 5.07 -12.11 -10.73
CA LEU A 169 4.67 -10.73 -10.61
C LEU A 169 5.75 -9.80 -11.20
N LYS A 170 5.30 -8.67 -11.75
CA LYS A 170 6.19 -7.59 -12.16
C LYS A 170 6.89 -7.03 -10.91
N LYS A 171 8.23 -7.04 -10.90
CA LYS A 171 9.03 -6.62 -9.74
C LYS A 171 8.86 -5.13 -9.42
N PHE A 172 8.91 -4.28 -10.43
CA PHE A 172 8.65 -2.85 -10.30
C PHE A 172 7.24 -2.55 -10.77
N GLN A 173 6.46 -1.92 -9.92
CA GLN A 173 5.08 -1.53 -10.20
C GLN A 173 4.92 -0.06 -9.85
N THR A 174 4.34 0.70 -10.76
CA THR A 174 4.11 2.14 -10.60
C THR A 174 2.62 2.44 -10.68
N GLY A 175 2.16 3.39 -9.90
CA GLY A 175 0.78 3.84 -9.92
C GLY A 175 0.63 5.28 -9.47
N LEU A 176 -0.53 5.84 -9.77
CA LEU A 176 -0.96 7.15 -9.30
C LEU A 176 -1.55 7.01 -7.90
N THR A 177 -1.30 7.98 -7.05
CA THR A 177 -1.90 8.08 -5.72
C THR A 177 -2.54 9.44 -5.52
N VAL A 178 -3.71 9.44 -4.89
CA VAL A 178 -4.41 10.66 -4.49
C VAL A 178 -4.89 10.45 -3.06
N SER A 179 -4.58 11.40 -2.19
CA SER A 179 -5.16 11.44 -0.86
C SER A 179 -5.74 12.81 -0.54
N ALA A 180 -6.87 12.84 0.14
CA ALA A 180 -7.53 14.08 0.54
C ALA A 180 -8.25 13.90 1.87
N GLY A 181 -8.15 14.90 2.75
CA GLY A 181 -8.82 14.84 4.03
C GLY A 181 -8.50 16.00 4.95
N ASN A 182 -8.91 15.82 6.19
CA ASN A 182 -8.72 16.82 7.24
C ASN A 182 -7.98 16.20 8.42
N ASN A 183 -6.99 16.92 8.92
CA ASN A 183 -6.18 16.47 10.06
C ASN A 183 -5.54 15.10 9.78
N THR A 184 -5.70 14.14 10.68
CA THR A 184 -5.13 12.79 10.59
C THR A 184 -5.87 11.90 9.59
N TRP A 185 -7.16 12.12 9.34
CA TRP A 185 -8.02 11.26 8.54
C TRP A 185 -8.06 11.69 7.08
N ASN A 186 -7.61 10.82 6.19
CA ASN A 186 -7.64 11.09 4.75
C ASN A 186 -8.16 9.89 3.98
N LEU A 187 -8.98 10.15 2.98
CA LEU A 187 -9.28 9.16 1.94
C LEU A 187 -8.05 8.96 1.09
N ASN A 188 -7.81 7.73 0.66
CA ASN A 188 -6.69 7.38 -0.20
C ASN A 188 -7.17 6.53 -1.37
N LEU A 189 -6.72 6.90 -2.55
CA LEU A 189 -6.92 6.18 -3.81
C LEU A 189 -5.56 5.89 -4.42
N TYR A 190 -5.33 4.65 -4.82
CA TYR A 190 -4.18 4.24 -5.63
C TYR A 190 -4.65 3.52 -6.88
N LEU A 191 -4.14 3.92 -8.03
CA LEU A 191 -4.40 3.32 -9.33
C LEU A 191 -3.09 2.83 -9.94
N GLY A 192 -2.91 1.52 -10.04
CA GLY A 192 -1.78 0.89 -10.72
C GLY A 192 -1.79 1.21 -12.22
N LEU A 193 -0.65 1.65 -12.73
CA LEU A 193 -0.45 1.91 -14.17
C LEU A 193 0.11 0.69 -14.87
N ASP A 194 0.87 -0.11 -14.15
CA ASP A 194 1.48 -1.36 -14.64
C ASP A 194 0.57 -2.56 -14.45
N SER A 195 0.75 -3.58 -15.33
CA SER A 195 0.23 -4.92 -15.05
C SER A 195 0.87 -5.47 -13.78
N ILE A 196 0.10 -6.25 -13.00
CA ILE A 196 0.63 -6.91 -11.81
C ILE A 196 1.56 -8.09 -12.15
N PHE A 197 1.45 -8.65 -13.36
CA PHE A 197 2.25 -9.78 -13.81
C PHE A 197 3.42 -9.34 -14.69
N ASN A 198 4.47 -10.17 -14.74
CA ASN A 198 5.60 -9.96 -15.61
C ASN A 198 5.30 -10.36 -17.07
N ASN A 199 6.14 -9.93 -18.00
CA ASN A 199 5.94 -10.13 -19.42
C ASN A 199 5.97 -11.62 -19.84
N ASP A 200 6.75 -12.45 -19.16
CA ASP A 200 6.87 -13.88 -19.50
C ASP A 200 5.59 -14.61 -19.16
N PHE A 201 4.97 -14.29 -18.03
CA PHE A 201 3.66 -14.83 -17.67
C PHE A 201 2.56 -14.35 -18.63
N VAL A 202 2.55 -13.06 -18.97
CA VAL A 202 1.55 -12.46 -19.86
C VAL A 202 1.61 -13.06 -21.26
N ARG A 203 2.78 -13.41 -21.80
CA ARG A 203 2.90 -14.09 -23.10
C ARG A 203 2.14 -15.43 -23.16
N LEU A 204 2.07 -16.14 -22.04
CA LEU A 204 1.37 -17.42 -21.92
C LEU A 204 -0.10 -17.24 -21.49
N ASN A 205 -0.44 -16.09 -20.92
CA ASN A 205 -1.74 -15.79 -20.32
C ASN A 205 -2.18 -14.37 -20.70
N SER A 206 -2.45 -14.14 -22.00
CA SER A 206 -2.72 -12.80 -22.56
C SER A 206 -3.92 -12.08 -21.93
N ASP A 207 -4.92 -12.82 -21.45
CA ASP A 207 -6.10 -12.27 -20.80
C ASP A 207 -5.79 -11.48 -19.50
N TYR A 208 -4.58 -11.64 -18.97
CA TYR A 208 -4.12 -10.99 -17.74
C TYR A 208 -3.14 -9.84 -17.98
N GLU A 209 -2.88 -9.47 -19.23
CA GLU A 209 -1.94 -8.39 -19.60
C GLU A 209 -2.30 -7.05 -18.97
N SER A 210 -3.58 -6.72 -18.97
CA SER A 210 -4.08 -5.42 -18.50
C SER A 210 -4.47 -5.40 -17.02
N LEU A 211 -4.27 -6.50 -16.29
CA LEU A 211 -4.70 -6.62 -14.90
C LEU A 211 -3.93 -5.67 -13.99
N ARG A 212 -4.61 -4.72 -13.35
CA ARG A 212 -4.01 -3.64 -12.55
C ARG A 212 -4.60 -3.59 -11.15
N GLU A 213 -3.83 -3.05 -10.22
CA GLU A 213 -4.23 -2.85 -8.83
C GLU A 213 -4.99 -1.53 -8.67
N LEU A 214 -6.09 -1.57 -7.94
CA LEU A 214 -6.87 -0.41 -7.50
C LEU A 214 -7.08 -0.52 -6.00
N ASN A 215 -6.59 0.46 -5.22
CA ASN A 215 -6.80 0.50 -3.78
C ASN A 215 -7.60 1.74 -3.39
N LEU A 216 -8.61 1.54 -2.57
CA LEU A 216 -9.41 2.61 -1.97
C LEU A 216 -9.48 2.40 -0.46
N GLY A 217 -9.19 3.44 0.30
CA GLY A 217 -9.20 3.31 1.76
C GLY A 217 -8.93 4.60 2.51
N LEU A 218 -8.36 4.42 3.69
CA LEU A 218 -8.00 5.50 4.58
C LEU A 218 -6.47 5.53 4.76
N ILE A 219 -5.92 6.72 4.81
CA ILE A 219 -4.53 6.96 5.18
C ILE A 219 -4.46 7.98 6.32
N PHE A 220 -3.67 7.65 7.31
CA PHE A 220 -3.45 8.44 8.51
C PHE A 220 -2.05 9.03 8.44
N TYR A 221 -1.94 10.33 8.57
CA TYR A 221 -0.67 11.03 8.63
C TYR A 221 -0.45 11.53 10.06
N ILE A 222 0.67 11.12 10.65
CA ILE A 222 1.11 11.48 12.00
C ILE A 222 2.37 12.32 11.86
N LEU A 223 2.36 13.52 12.42
CA LEU A 223 3.48 14.46 12.49
C LEU A 223 4.42 14.08 13.61
#